data_df3edaf12938a79160a17ca585da659c
#
_entry.id   df3edaf12938a79160a17ca585da659c
#
_cell.length_a   1.000
_cell.length_b   1.000
_cell.length_c   1.000
_cell.angle_alpha   90.00
_cell.angle_beta   90.00
_cell.angle_gamma   90.00
#
_symmetry.space_group_name_H-M   'P 1'
#
loop_
_entity.id
_entity.type
_entity.pdbx_description
1 polymer ?
#
loop_
_entity_poly.entity_id
_entity_poly.type
_entity_poly.pdbx_seq_one_letter_code
_entity_poly.pdbx_strand_id
1 'polypeptide(L)'
;MQYILISEKYRTDRKRKGDFGMSELSNIKSQALTERIEERLFEYILANHLKVGAKLPNEHELAAHFEVSRGTVREAVRLLVSRGVLRVKHGSGTYVASLFPLHANPLGLDAVEDKLQLALDLTDVRLMLEPTIAALAAQNRTDEEVEQLAEYCDAVREKIEAGEDYLIEDMRFHWYLAKCSHNMVVEPLMPIIDAAVISIANITRKELLTMTIDTHKEILDAVRDRDPQAARSAMSVHLDMNRIFIRQTKTGR
;
A
#
# COMPACT_ATOMS: atom_id res chain seq x y z
N MET A 1 -4.78 -28.10 28.24
CA MET A 1 -4.50 -29.48 27.77
C MET A 1 -4.41 -29.59 26.23
N GLN A 2 -4.37 -28.48 25.51
CA GLN A 2 -4.34 -28.44 24.03
C GLN A 2 -2.97 -27.99 23.45
N TYR A 3 -2.03 -27.60 24.30
CA TYR A 3 -0.67 -27.19 23.88
C TYR A 3 0.35 -28.35 23.83
N ILE A 4 0.01 -29.53 24.30
CA ILE A 4 0.91 -30.69 24.33
C ILE A 4 0.83 -31.55 23.05
N LEU A 5 -0.25 -31.44 22.29
CA LEU A 5 -0.45 -32.23 21.05
C LEU A 5 0.26 -31.67 19.82
N ILE A 6 0.70 -30.40 19.87
CA ILE A 6 1.46 -29.78 18.75
C ILE A 6 2.94 -30.17 18.79
N SER A 7 3.49 -30.46 19.98
CA SER A 7 4.92 -30.82 20.12
C SER A 7 5.24 -32.26 19.68
N GLU A 8 4.28 -33.16 19.70
CA GLU A 8 4.50 -34.57 19.27
C GLU A 8 4.44 -34.72 17.73
N LYS A 9 3.66 -33.92 17.02
CA LYS A 9 3.59 -33.97 15.56
C LYS A 9 4.89 -33.50 14.87
N TYR A 10 5.68 -32.68 15.54
CA TYR A 10 7.01 -32.24 15.06
C TYR A 10 8.16 -33.18 15.46
N ARG A 11 7.91 -34.20 16.31
CA ARG A 11 8.94 -35.13 16.78
C ARG A 11 9.07 -36.38 15.92
N THR A 12 8.04 -36.75 15.16
CA THR A 12 8.03 -37.95 14.31
C THR A 12 8.59 -37.73 12.90
N ASP A 13 8.75 -36.47 12.45
CA ASP A 13 9.29 -36.15 11.10
C ASP A 13 10.84 -36.04 11.06
N ARG A 14 11.53 -36.27 12.16
CA ARG A 14 13.01 -36.20 12.23
C ARG A 14 13.73 -37.44 11.70
N LYS A 15 13.04 -38.41 11.13
CA LYS A 15 13.62 -39.66 10.58
C LYS A 15 13.55 -39.81 9.06
N ARG A 16 13.18 -38.76 8.31
CA ARG A 16 13.49 -38.70 6.88
C ARG A 16 14.64 -37.68 6.67
N LYS A 17 15.86 -38.11 6.92
CA LYS A 17 17.04 -37.56 6.27
C LYS A 17 16.95 -37.96 4.79
N GLY A 18 16.10 -37.28 4.04
CA GLY A 18 16.20 -37.16 2.60
C GLY A 18 17.27 -36.14 2.31
N ASP A 19 18.20 -36.48 1.49
CA ASP A 19 19.25 -35.65 0.91
C ASP A 19 18.64 -34.37 0.36
N PHE A 20 18.77 -33.26 1.11
CA PHE A 20 18.43 -31.92 0.61
C PHE A 20 19.49 -31.61 -0.45
N GLY A 21 19.15 -31.86 -1.69
CA GLY A 21 20.09 -31.73 -2.79
C GLY A 21 20.67 -30.32 -2.87
N MET A 22 21.94 -30.22 -3.21
CA MET A 22 22.64 -28.91 -3.40
C MET A 22 21.87 -27.96 -4.32
N SER A 23 20.98 -28.46 -5.18
CA SER A 23 20.09 -27.69 -6.05
C SER A 23 18.97 -26.96 -5.28
N GLU A 24 18.41 -27.54 -4.22
CA GLU A 24 17.36 -26.90 -3.40
C GLU A 24 17.94 -25.79 -2.52
N LEU A 25 19.14 -26.02 -1.95
CA LEU A 25 19.86 -24.98 -1.21
C LEU A 25 20.30 -23.80 -2.09
N SER A 26 20.66 -24.07 -3.35
CA SER A 26 21.00 -23.02 -4.31
C SER A 26 19.77 -22.22 -4.74
N ASN A 27 18.59 -22.86 -4.85
CA ASN A 27 17.33 -22.20 -5.15
C ASN A 27 16.88 -21.28 -4.02
N ILE A 28 16.94 -21.73 -2.76
CA ILE A 28 16.59 -20.90 -1.59
C ILE A 28 17.51 -19.69 -1.47
N LYS A 29 18.82 -19.85 -1.67
CA LYS A 29 19.78 -18.74 -1.67
C LYS A 29 19.53 -17.75 -2.83
N SER A 30 19.19 -18.26 -4.00
CA SER A 30 18.86 -17.43 -5.16
C SER A 30 17.58 -16.65 -4.96
N GLN A 31 16.54 -17.25 -4.36
CA GLN A 31 15.28 -16.59 -4.06
C GLN A 31 15.46 -15.48 -3.01
N ALA A 32 16.17 -15.76 -1.92
CA ALA A 32 16.47 -14.75 -0.90
C ALA A 32 17.31 -13.58 -1.45
N LEU A 33 18.22 -13.84 -2.40
CA LEU A 33 18.97 -12.79 -3.06
C LEU A 33 18.07 -11.94 -3.96
N THR A 34 17.17 -12.56 -4.71
CA THR A 34 16.23 -11.86 -5.59
C THR A 34 15.30 -10.93 -4.80
N GLU A 35 14.75 -11.39 -3.68
CA GLU A 35 13.92 -10.59 -2.78
C GLU A 35 14.68 -9.38 -2.22
N ARG A 36 15.93 -9.57 -1.79
CA ARG A 36 16.79 -8.46 -1.34
C ARG A 36 17.08 -7.45 -2.45
N ILE A 37 17.28 -7.89 -3.69
CA ILE A 37 17.52 -6.99 -4.82
C ILE A 37 16.22 -6.27 -5.21
N GLU A 38 15.06 -6.91 -5.06
CA GLU A 38 13.76 -6.28 -5.25
C GLU A 38 13.58 -5.11 -4.27
N GLU A 39 13.82 -5.34 -2.97
CA GLU A 39 13.76 -4.30 -1.94
C GLU A 39 14.72 -3.14 -2.25
N ARG A 40 15.98 -3.44 -2.55
CA ARG A 40 16.98 -2.43 -2.91
C ARG A 40 16.63 -1.66 -4.18
N LEU A 41 16.02 -2.31 -5.17
CA LEU A 41 15.56 -1.65 -6.39
C LEU A 41 14.38 -0.70 -6.10
N PHE A 42 13.49 -1.08 -5.20
CA PHE A 42 12.42 -0.21 -4.74
C PHE A 42 12.98 1.00 -3.95
N GLU A 43 13.90 0.77 -3.01
CA GLU A 43 14.61 1.84 -2.32
C GLU A 43 15.34 2.78 -3.29
N TYR A 44 15.98 2.24 -4.33
CA TYR A 44 16.61 3.03 -5.39
C TYR A 44 15.61 3.95 -6.09
N ILE A 45 14.39 3.47 -6.39
CA ILE A 45 13.32 4.28 -6.99
C ILE A 45 12.96 5.45 -6.08
N LEU A 46 12.78 5.19 -4.80
CA LEU A 46 12.42 6.21 -3.80
C LEU A 46 13.55 7.21 -3.57
N ALA A 47 14.77 6.73 -3.34
CA ALA A 47 15.95 7.56 -3.05
C ALA A 47 16.33 8.48 -4.22
N ASN A 48 16.08 8.07 -5.46
CA ASN A 48 16.30 8.88 -6.66
C ASN A 48 15.07 9.71 -7.07
N HIS A 49 14.03 9.77 -6.23
CA HIS A 49 12.79 10.51 -6.48
C HIS A 49 12.17 10.22 -7.87
N LEU A 50 12.25 8.96 -8.32
CA LEU A 50 11.71 8.57 -9.63
C LEU A 50 10.19 8.62 -9.58
N LYS A 51 9.60 9.48 -10.39
CA LYS A 51 8.15 9.65 -10.49
C LYS A 51 7.50 8.52 -11.31
N VAL A 52 6.21 8.33 -11.13
CA VAL A 52 5.40 7.46 -12.01
C VAL A 52 5.61 7.87 -13.47
N GLY A 53 5.87 6.91 -14.32
CA GLY A 53 6.25 7.12 -15.72
C GLY A 53 7.75 7.30 -15.96
N ALA A 54 8.58 7.47 -14.93
CA ALA A 54 10.02 7.53 -15.10
C ALA A 54 10.57 6.20 -15.60
N LYS A 55 11.56 6.27 -16.50
CA LYS A 55 12.25 5.11 -17.04
C LYS A 55 13.38 4.71 -16.09
N LEU A 56 13.47 3.42 -15.76
CA LEU A 56 14.59 2.87 -15.01
C LEU A 56 15.81 2.68 -15.91
N PRO A 57 17.02 2.64 -15.31
CA PRO A 57 18.21 2.13 -15.97
C PRO A 57 17.96 0.71 -16.50
N ASN A 58 18.68 0.30 -17.54
CA ASN A 58 18.49 -1.02 -18.11
C ASN A 58 19.03 -2.14 -17.18
N GLU A 59 18.65 -3.41 -17.45
CA GLU A 59 19.04 -4.55 -16.61
C GLU A 59 20.57 -4.70 -16.46
N HIS A 60 21.34 -4.25 -17.44
CA HIS A 60 22.82 -4.32 -17.39
C HIS A 60 23.37 -3.26 -16.41
N GLU A 61 22.86 -2.04 -16.48
CA GLU A 61 23.24 -0.93 -15.59
C GLU A 61 22.86 -1.25 -14.15
N LEU A 62 21.64 -1.74 -13.92
CA LEU A 62 21.18 -2.15 -12.61
C LEU A 62 21.98 -3.34 -12.04
N ALA A 63 22.34 -4.31 -12.88
CA ALA A 63 23.18 -5.45 -12.48
C ALA A 63 24.57 -5.00 -12.02
N ALA A 64 25.16 -4.04 -12.73
CA ALA A 64 26.42 -3.42 -12.34
C ALA A 64 26.28 -2.62 -11.04
N HIS A 65 25.20 -1.84 -10.90
CA HIS A 65 24.94 -1.01 -9.71
C HIS A 65 24.74 -1.84 -8.43
N PHE A 66 24.01 -2.96 -8.53
CA PHE A 66 23.74 -3.84 -7.39
C PHE A 66 24.76 -4.96 -7.20
N GLU A 67 25.75 -5.07 -8.09
CA GLU A 67 26.79 -6.11 -8.09
C GLU A 67 26.22 -7.55 -8.14
N VAL A 68 25.21 -7.75 -8.97
CA VAL A 68 24.53 -9.04 -9.15
C VAL A 68 24.41 -9.43 -10.62
N SER A 69 23.96 -10.67 -10.89
CA SER A 69 23.71 -11.11 -12.26
C SER A 69 22.51 -10.38 -12.88
N ARG A 70 22.53 -10.24 -14.23
CA ARG A 70 21.38 -9.70 -14.98
C ARG A 70 20.11 -10.54 -14.78
N GLY A 71 20.27 -11.86 -14.57
CA GLY A 71 19.16 -12.76 -14.26
C GLY A 71 18.49 -12.39 -12.94
N THR A 72 19.28 -12.10 -11.88
CA THR A 72 18.76 -11.68 -10.57
C THR A 72 17.99 -10.36 -10.67
N VAL A 73 18.53 -9.38 -11.41
CA VAL A 73 17.82 -8.10 -11.65
C VAL A 73 16.51 -8.32 -12.41
N ARG A 74 16.51 -9.17 -13.42
CA ARG A 74 15.30 -9.47 -14.20
C ARG A 74 14.20 -10.09 -13.35
N GLU A 75 14.55 -11.02 -12.46
CA GLU A 75 13.58 -11.61 -11.53
C GLU A 75 13.09 -10.58 -10.50
N ALA A 76 13.96 -9.72 -9.96
CA ALA A 76 13.57 -8.62 -9.09
C ALA A 76 12.61 -7.64 -9.78
N VAL A 77 12.90 -7.27 -11.04
CA VAL A 77 12.00 -6.46 -11.88
C VAL A 77 10.65 -7.16 -12.07
N ARG A 78 10.63 -8.49 -12.32
CA ARG A 78 9.39 -9.25 -12.45
C ARG A 78 8.55 -9.22 -11.17
N LEU A 79 9.21 -9.34 -10.00
CA LEU A 79 8.53 -9.22 -8.70
C LEU A 79 7.92 -7.82 -8.53
N LEU A 80 8.65 -6.75 -8.84
CA LEU A 80 8.12 -5.39 -8.79
C LEU A 80 7.02 -5.14 -9.83
N VAL A 81 7.06 -5.80 -10.99
CA VAL A 81 5.96 -5.76 -11.97
C VAL A 81 4.73 -6.48 -11.44
N SER A 82 4.88 -7.66 -10.82
CA SER A 82 3.76 -8.38 -10.22
C SER A 82 3.13 -7.62 -9.05
N ARG A 83 3.91 -6.77 -8.38
CA ARG A 83 3.46 -5.86 -7.30
C ARG A 83 2.97 -4.50 -7.82
N GLY A 84 2.85 -4.32 -9.13
CA GLY A 84 2.35 -3.10 -9.75
C GLY A 84 3.29 -1.88 -9.66
N VAL A 85 4.48 -2.03 -9.06
CA VAL A 85 5.47 -0.94 -8.92
C VAL A 85 6.09 -0.58 -10.27
N LEU A 86 6.36 -1.58 -11.10
CA LEU A 86 6.97 -1.40 -12.40
C LEU A 86 6.07 -1.90 -13.52
N ARG A 87 6.29 -1.37 -14.72
CA ARG A 87 5.74 -1.91 -15.97
C ARG A 87 6.82 -2.01 -17.03
N VAL A 88 6.81 -3.11 -17.77
CA VAL A 88 7.72 -3.32 -18.91
C VAL A 88 6.98 -2.92 -20.19
N LYS A 89 7.58 -2.02 -20.98
CA LYS A 89 7.15 -1.73 -22.34
C LYS A 89 8.13 -2.42 -23.30
N HIS A 90 7.63 -3.43 -24.02
CA HIS A 90 8.45 -4.26 -24.91
C HIS A 90 9.24 -3.38 -25.90
N GLY A 91 10.54 -3.61 -26.03
CA GLY A 91 11.44 -2.82 -26.88
C GLY A 91 11.76 -1.41 -26.38
N SER A 92 11.10 -0.90 -25.31
CA SER A 92 11.28 0.46 -24.82
C SER A 92 11.98 0.52 -23.46
N GLY A 93 11.71 -0.43 -22.55
CA GLY A 93 12.34 -0.51 -21.24
C GLY A 93 11.36 -0.71 -20.10
N THR A 94 11.85 -0.54 -18.88
CA THR A 94 11.10 -0.66 -17.62
C THR A 94 10.80 0.73 -17.07
N TYR A 95 9.59 0.94 -16.60
CA TYR A 95 9.08 2.23 -16.14
C TYR A 95 8.41 2.08 -14.77
N VAL A 96 8.52 3.11 -13.93
CA VAL A 96 7.75 3.20 -12.68
C VAL A 96 6.26 3.28 -13.02
N ALA A 97 5.47 2.36 -12.49
CA ALA A 97 4.03 2.32 -12.65
C ALA A 97 3.30 2.84 -11.39
N SER A 98 3.87 2.54 -10.21
CA SER A 98 3.38 3.03 -8.92
C SER A 98 4.56 3.13 -7.95
N LEU A 99 4.47 4.02 -6.98
CA LEU A 99 5.39 4.10 -5.84
C LEU A 99 4.86 3.32 -4.62
N PHE A 100 3.72 2.66 -4.78
CA PHE A 100 3.11 1.80 -3.78
C PHE A 100 3.14 0.37 -4.31
N PRO A 101 3.92 -0.52 -3.68
CA PRO A 101 3.84 -1.93 -3.98
C PRO A 101 2.43 -2.40 -3.64
N LEU A 102 1.66 -2.74 -4.66
CA LEU A 102 0.48 -3.57 -4.47
C LEU A 102 1.01 -4.92 -4.02
N HIS A 103 1.05 -5.17 -2.73
CA HIS A 103 1.31 -6.52 -2.26
C HIS A 103 0.30 -7.42 -2.93
N ALA A 104 0.79 -8.43 -3.62
CA ALA A 104 -0.05 -9.41 -4.27
C ALA A 104 -1.05 -9.93 -3.23
N ASN A 105 -2.23 -9.30 -3.19
CA ASN A 105 -3.44 -9.73 -2.50
C ASN A 105 -3.20 -10.61 -1.23
N PRO A 106 -2.51 -10.09 -0.19
CA PRO A 106 -2.12 -10.90 0.98
C PRO A 106 -3.33 -11.45 1.74
N LEU A 107 -4.52 -10.85 1.54
CA LEU A 107 -5.77 -11.26 2.16
C LEU A 107 -6.64 -12.12 1.25
N GLY A 108 -6.23 -12.41 0.01
CA GLY A 108 -7.02 -13.21 -0.93
C GLY A 108 -8.32 -12.53 -1.41
N LEU A 109 -8.45 -11.22 -1.27
CA LEU A 109 -9.69 -10.49 -1.50
C LEU A 109 -10.07 -10.37 -2.99
N ASP A 110 -9.14 -10.60 -3.91
CA ASP A 110 -9.42 -10.60 -5.35
C ASP A 110 -10.44 -11.67 -5.75
N ALA A 111 -10.49 -12.78 -5.00
CA ALA A 111 -11.41 -13.88 -5.23
C ALA A 111 -12.85 -13.59 -4.74
N VAL A 112 -13.07 -12.51 -4.01
CA VAL A 112 -14.41 -12.13 -3.54
C VAL A 112 -15.23 -11.62 -4.72
N GLU A 113 -16.35 -12.28 -5.01
CA GLU A 113 -17.20 -11.94 -6.16
C GLU A 113 -18.03 -10.66 -5.91
N ASP A 114 -18.64 -10.51 -4.73
CA ASP A 114 -19.41 -9.31 -4.37
C ASP A 114 -18.47 -8.15 -3.98
N LYS A 115 -18.02 -7.42 -5.01
CA LYS A 115 -17.11 -6.28 -4.83
C LYS A 115 -17.73 -5.14 -4.02
N LEU A 116 -19.05 -4.93 -4.10
CA LEU A 116 -19.73 -3.88 -3.33
C LEU A 116 -19.81 -4.24 -1.84
N GLN A 117 -20.09 -5.51 -1.52
CA GLN A 117 -20.03 -5.95 -0.12
C GLN A 117 -18.61 -5.88 0.42
N LEU A 118 -17.62 -6.31 -0.36
CA LEU A 118 -16.21 -6.19 0.01
C LEU A 118 -15.83 -4.72 0.30
N ALA A 119 -16.32 -3.75 -0.51
CA ALA A 119 -16.13 -2.33 -0.26
C ALA A 119 -16.66 -1.88 1.10
N LEU A 120 -17.86 -2.32 1.44
CA LEU A 120 -18.48 -1.99 2.72
C LEU A 120 -17.69 -2.58 3.88
N ASP A 121 -17.30 -3.87 3.78
CA ASP A 121 -16.55 -4.56 4.82
C ASP A 121 -15.17 -3.91 5.03
N LEU A 122 -14.50 -3.50 3.96
CA LEU A 122 -13.23 -2.78 4.03
C LEU A 122 -13.39 -1.38 4.63
N THR A 123 -14.46 -0.66 4.28
CA THR A 123 -14.76 0.63 4.88
C THR A 123 -15.06 0.48 6.37
N ASP A 124 -15.73 -0.59 6.78
CA ASP A 124 -15.94 -0.89 8.20
C ASP A 124 -14.61 -1.16 8.93
N VAL A 125 -13.64 -1.85 8.31
CA VAL A 125 -12.28 -2.03 8.86
C VAL A 125 -11.55 -0.69 8.95
N ARG A 126 -11.63 0.15 7.93
CA ARG A 126 -11.06 1.50 7.95
C ARG A 126 -11.64 2.34 9.09
N LEU A 127 -12.95 2.30 9.29
CA LEU A 127 -13.63 2.98 10.41
C LEU A 127 -13.18 2.49 11.80
N MET A 128 -12.77 1.22 11.92
CA MET A 128 -12.23 0.70 13.18
C MET A 128 -10.80 1.21 13.46
N LEU A 129 -10.01 1.48 12.42
CA LEU A 129 -8.58 1.76 12.53
C LEU A 129 -8.23 3.23 12.32
N GLU A 130 -8.64 3.83 11.20
CA GLU A 130 -8.14 5.12 10.74
C GLU A 130 -8.51 6.31 11.63
N PRO A 131 -9.69 6.37 12.29
CA PRO A 131 -9.95 7.43 13.26
C PRO A 131 -8.97 7.43 14.44
N THR A 132 -8.53 6.24 14.87
CA THR A 132 -7.51 6.13 15.91
C THR A 132 -6.12 6.49 15.39
N ILE A 133 -5.82 6.12 14.15
CA ILE A 133 -4.58 6.49 13.45
C ILE A 133 -4.47 8.01 13.32
N ALA A 134 -5.54 8.69 12.88
CA ALA A 134 -5.59 10.15 12.76
C ALA A 134 -5.36 10.85 14.12
N ALA A 135 -5.96 10.33 15.19
CA ALA A 135 -5.72 10.84 16.53
C ALA A 135 -4.25 10.67 16.98
N LEU A 136 -3.63 9.52 16.68
CA LEU A 136 -2.22 9.29 16.97
C LEU A 136 -1.32 10.19 16.11
N ALA A 137 -1.66 10.40 14.85
CA ALA A 137 -0.95 11.33 13.98
C ALA A 137 -0.96 12.75 14.54
N ALA A 138 -2.11 13.24 15.00
CA ALA A 138 -2.23 14.56 15.64
C ALA A 138 -1.34 14.69 16.89
N GLN A 139 -1.17 13.60 17.65
CA GLN A 139 -0.32 13.59 18.85
C GLN A 139 1.17 13.56 18.53
N ASN A 140 1.58 12.75 17.54
CA ASN A 140 2.97 12.32 17.37
C ASN A 140 3.70 13.02 16.21
N ARG A 141 2.97 13.61 15.26
CA ARG A 141 3.52 14.21 14.04
C ARG A 141 4.61 15.25 14.33
N THR A 142 5.60 15.37 13.46
CA THR A 142 6.53 16.51 13.42
C THR A 142 5.95 17.65 12.57
N ASP A 143 6.56 18.82 12.63
CA ASP A 143 6.11 19.98 11.82
C ASP A 143 6.42 19.75 10.33
N GLU A 144 7.54 19.10 10.00
CA GLU A 144 7.89 18.72 8.63
C GLU A 144 6.91 17.69 8.06
N GLU A 145 6.42 16.76 8.90
CA GLU A 145 5.43 15.78 8.48
C GLU A 145 4.07 16.42 8.17
N VAL A 146 3.70 17.46 8.87
CA VAL A 146 2.47 18.22 8.56
C VAL A 146 2.55 18.90 7.20
N GLU A 147 3.69 19.51 6.88
CA GLU A 147 3.89 20.14 5.57
C GLU A 147 3.80 19.10 4.44
N GLN A 148 4.42 17.93 4.65
CA GLN A 148 4.33 16.86 3.66
C GLN A 148 2.91 16.27 3.55
N LEU A 149 2.18 16.16 4.67
CA LEU A 149 0.76 15.73 4.66
C LEU A 149 -0.11 16.75 3.90
N ALA A 150 0.18 18.04 4.04
CA ALA A 150 -0.49 19.11 3.29
C ALA A 150 -0.26 18.96 1.78
N GLU A 151 0.97 18.65 1.34
CA GLU A 151 1.26 18.40 -0.08
C GLU A 151 0.42 17.23 -0.64
N TYR A 152 0.23 16.14 0.14
CA TYR A 152 -0.63 15.03 -0.30
C TYR A 152 -2.11 15.43 -0.33
N CYS A 153 -2.58 16.21 0.65
CA CYS A 153 -3.94 16.74 0.67
C CYS A 153 -4.20 17.65 -0.56
N ASP A 154 -3.27 18.54 -0.87
CA ASP A 154 -3.35 19.41 -2.03
C ASP A 154 -3.30 18.64 -3.35
N ALA A 155 -2.49 17.58 -3.46
CA ALA A 155 -2.45 16.72 -4.64
C ALA A 155 -3.79 16.03 -4.91
N VAL A 156 -4.51 15.58 -3.87
CA VAL A 156 -5.87 15.03 -4.00
C VAL A 156 -6.81 16.11 -4.56
N ARG A 157 -6.79 17.31 -3.97
CA ARG A 157 -7.62 18.42 -4.43
C ARG A 157 -7.36 18.77 -5.91
N GLU A 158 -6.10 18.96 -6.29
CA GLU A 158 -5.70 19.31 -7.66
C GLU A 158 -6.17 18.28 -8.68
N LYS A 159 -6.07 16.97 -8.35
CA LYS A 159 -6.56 15.90 -9.22
C LYS A 159 -8.07 15.95 -9.38
N ILE A 160 -8.79 16.16 -8.28
CA ILE A 160 -10.26 16.28 -8.29
C ILE A 160 -10.70 17.49 -9.12
N GLU A 161 -10.10 18.66 -8.90
CA GLU A 161 -10.41 19.90 -9.62
C GLU A 161 -10.10 19.80 -11.11
N ALA A 162 -9.05 19.05 -11.48
CA ALA A 162 -8.70 18.76 -12.88
C ALA A 162 -9.61 17.71 -13.52
N GLY A 163 -10.51 17.07 -12.76
CA GLY A 163 -11.35 15.95 -13.25
C GLY A 163 -10.55 14.68 -13.56
N GLU A 164 -9.37 14.55 -12.97
CA GLU A 164 -8.47 13.40 -13.09
C GLU A 164 -8.73 12.35 -12.01
N ASP A 165 -8.09 11.19 -12.19
CA ASP A 165 -8.10 10.13 -11.18
C ASP A 165 -7.22 10.54 -9.98
N TYR A 166 -7.80 10.56 -8.78
CA TYR A 166 -7.16 10.98 -7.54
C TYR A 166 -6.89 9.82 -6.56
N LEU A 167 -7.24 8.61 -6.92
CA LEU A 167 -7.18 7.45 -6.01
C LEU A 167 -5.79 7.20 -5.43
N ILE A 168 -4.74 7.36 -6.24
CA ILE A 168 -3.35 7.15 -5.79
C ILE A 168 -2.97 8.24 -4.78
N GLU A 169 -3.38 9.47 -5.02
CA GLU A 169 -3.12 10.60 -4.14
C GLU A 169 -3.89 10.46 -2.82
N ASP A 170 -5.14 9.99 -2.87
CA ASP A 170 -5.97 9.67 -1.70
C ASP A 170 -5.30 8.59 -0.82
N MET A 171 -4.85 7.49 -1.42
CA MET A 171 -4.11 6.45 -0.72
C MET A 171 -2.81 6.98 -0.09
N ARG A 172 -2.10 7.87 -0.77
CA ARG A 172 -0.89 8.51 -0.23
C ARG A 172 -1.19 9.34 1.00
N PHE A 173 -2.27 10.09 0.99
CA PHE A 173 -2.70 10.89 2.14
C PHE A 173 -2.97 9.99 3.34
N HIS A 174 -3.76 8.93 3.19
CA HIS A 174 -4.08 8.00 4.27
C HIS A 174 -2.85 7.23 4.78
N TRP A 175 -2.00 6.76 3.86
CA TRP A 175 -0.74 6.10 4.24
C TRP A 175 0.19 7.05 5.00
N TYR A 176 0.34 8.29 4.53
CA TYR A 176 1.23 9.25 5.18
C TYR A 176 0.69 9.68 6.55
N LEU A 177 -0.62 9.80 6.68
CA LEU A 177 -1.27 10.00 7.98
C LEU A 177 -0.94 8.83 8.94
N ALA A 178 -0.96 7.60 8.46
CA ALA A 178 -0.55 6.44 9.24
C ALA A 178 0.92 6.50 9.65
N LYS A 179 1.81 6.96 8.78
CA LYS A 179 3.22 7.22 9.09
C LYS A 179 3.37 8.26 10.20
N CYS A 180 2.62 9.38 10.14
CA CYS A 180 2.61 10.42 11.18
C CYS A 180 2.13 9.91 12.56
N SER A 181 1.49 8.74 12.62
CA SER A 181 1.13 8.10 13.89
C SER A 181 2.34 7.60 14.69
N HIS A 182 3.49 7.46 14.03
CA HIS A 182 4.74 6.85 14.55
C HIS A 182 4.54 5.44 15.13
N ASN A 183 3.51 4.73 14.66
CA ASN A 183 3.25 3.34 15.02
C ASN A 183 3.83 2.41 13.94
N MET A 184 4.88 1.67 14.28
CA MET A 184 5.62 0.79 13.37
C MET A 184 4.77 -0.33 12.75
N VAL A 185 3.60 -0.65 13.32
CA VAL A 185 2.70 -1.69 12.80
C VAL A 185 1.66 -1.10 11.84
N VAL A 186 1.19 0.10 12.13
CA VAL A 186 0.12 0.77 11.36
C VAL A 186 0.59 1.19 9.97
N GLU A 187 1.79 1.74 9.86
CA GLU A 187 2.33 2.19 8.58
C GLU A 187 2.35 1.07 7.52
N PRO A 188 2.93 -0.13 7.75
CA PRO A 188 2.92 -1.20 6.77
C PRO A 188 1.56 -1.90 6.59
N LEU A 189 0.59 -1.66 7.49
CA LEU A 189 -0.75 -2.23 7.38
C LEU A 189 -1.61 -1.49 6.35
N MET A 190 -1.46 -0.18 6.20
CA MET A 190 -2.29 0.64 5.33
C MET A 190 -2.28 0.19 3.87
N PRO A 191 -1.14 -0.08 3.22
CA PRO A 191 -1.15 -0.56 1.83
C PRO A 191 -1.93 -1.86 1.61
N ILE A 192 -2.05 -2.71 2.65
CA ILE A 192 -2.82 -3.96 2.58
C ILE A 192 -4.32 -3.66 2.54
N ILE A 193 -4.76 -2.66 3.30
CA ILE A 193 -6.16 -2.22 3.35
C ILE A 193 -6.50 -1.46 2.07
N ASP A 194 -5.65 -0.55 1.65
CA ASP A 194 -5.87 0.32 0.49
C ASP A 194 -5.84 -0.43 -0.85
N ALA A 195 -5.01 -1.46 -1.00
CA ALA A 195 -4.97 -2.29 -2.20
C ALA A 195 -6.34 -2.91 -2.54
N ALA A 196 -7.13 -3.20 -1.52
CA ALA A 196 -8.48 -3.71 -1.69
C ALA A 196 -9.49 -2.60 -2.08
N VAL A 197 -9.26 -1.35 -1.64
CA VAL A 197 -10.09 -0.18 -2.00
C VAL A 197 -9.94 0.17 -3.48
N ILE A 198 -8.75 0.00 -4.08
CA ILE A 198 -8.51 0.25 -5.52
C ILE A 198 -9.45 -0.56 -6.41
N SER A 199 -9.71 -1.81 -6.05
CA SER A 199 -10.59 -2.69 -6.83
C SER A 199 -12.03 -2.16 -6.92
N ILE A 200 -12.41 -1.22 -6.07
CA ILE A 200 -13.79 -0.76 -5.84
C ILE A 200 -14.00 0.69 -6.28
N ALA A 201 -12.97 1.51 -6.26
CA ALA A 201 -13.02 2.95 -6.54
C ALA A 201 -13.54 3.29 -7.93
N ASN A 202 -13.47 2.36 -8.89
CA ASN A 202 -14.07 2.54 -10.22
C ASN A 202 -15.61 2.64 -10.22
N ILE A 203 -16.26 2.33 -9.10
CA ILE A 203 -17.71 2.23 -8.99
C ILE A 203 -18.33 3.52 -8.46
N THR A 204 -17.61 4.36 -7.70
CA THR A 204 -18.19 5.43 -6.87
C THR A 204 -17.77 6.87 -7.23
N ARG A 205 -17.07 7.09 -8.32
CA ARG A 205 -16.17 8.24 -8.61
C ARG A 205 -16.77 9.65 -8.73
N LYS A 206 -18.05 9.86 -8.98
CA LYS A 206 -18.49 11.23 -9.39
C LYS A 206 -19.12 12.11 -8.32
N GLU A 207 -19.68 11.55 -7.28
CA GLU A 207 -20.49 12.32 -6.31
C GLU A 207 -19.77 12.64 -5.00
N LEU A 208 -18.63 11.99 -4.71
CA LEU A 208 -17.84 12.21 -3.50
C LEU A 208 -16.79 13.34 -3.63
N LEU A 209 -16.54 13.88 -4.82
CA LEU A 209 -15.36 14.68 -5.12
C LEU A 209 -15.19 15.90 -4.19
N THR A 210 -16.22 16.75 -4.09
CA THR A 210 -16.14 17.97 -3.25
C THR A 210 -16.03 17.61 -1.78
N MET A 211 -16.77 16.59 -1.34
CA MET A 211 -16.75 16.11 0.03
C MET A 211 -15.39 15.54 0.45
N THR A 212 -14.70 14.85 -0.46
CA THR A 212 -13.34 14.35 -0.21
C THR A 212 -12.37 15.50 0.07
N ILE A 213 -12.43 16.57 -0.73
CA ILE A 213 -11.59 17.76 -0.53
C ILE A 213 -11.82 18.37 0.86
N ASP A 214 -13.07 18.61 1.21
CA ASP A 214 -13.44 19.26 2.48
C ASP A 214 -13.03 18.40 3.68
N THR A 215 -13.33 17.10 3.65
CA THR A 215 -13.03 16.21 4.77
C THR A 215 -11.54 15.93 4.92
N HIS A 216 -10.76 15.84 3.84
CA HIS A 216 -9.30 15.74 3.93
C HIS A 216 -8.69 16.99 4.54
N LYS A 217 -9.21 18.17 4.18
CA LYS A 217 -8.79 19.42 4.79
C LYS A 217 -9.08 19.47 6.29
N GLU A 218 -10.26 19.04 6.72
CA GLU A 218 -10.61 18.96 8.15
C GLU A 218 -9.69 18.03 8.93
N ILE A 219 -9.32 16.87 8.35
CA ILE A 219 -8.36 15.94 8.95
C ILE A 219 -6.99 16.60 9.07
N LEU A 220 -6.50 17.22 7.99
CA LEU A 220 -5.20 17.90 7.98
C LEU A 220 -5.16 19.04 9.02
N ASP A 221 -6.19 19.88 9.08
CA ASP A 221 -6.25 21.00 10.01
C ASP A 221 -6.23 20.50 11.47
N ALA A 222 -7.00 19.46 11.80
CA ALA A 222 -6.99 18.85 13.13
C ALA A 222 -5.63 18.24 13.50
N VAL A 223 -4.94 17.60 12.54
CA VAL A 223 -3.58 17.07 12.74
C VAL A 223 -2.59 18.20 12.94
N ARG A 224 -2.69 19.27 12.15
CA ARG A 224 -1.86 20.49 12.28
C ARG A 224 -2.02 21.13 13.66
N ASP A 225 -3.24 21.23 14.14
CA ASP A 225 -3.57 21.86 15.41
C ASP A 225 -3.27 20.95 16.63
N ARG A 226 -2.76 19.75 16.40
CA ARG A 226 -2.51 18.74 17.44
C ARG A 226 -3.77 18.43 18.26
N ASP A 227 -4.92 18.36 17.62
CA ASP A 227 -6.19 17.98 18.24
C ASP A 227 -6.56 16.52 17.89
N PRO A 228 -6.24 15.55 18.76
CA PRO A 228 -6.53 14.14 18.49
C PRO A 228 -8.02 13.83 18.40
N GLN A 229 -8.84 14.58 19.13
CA GLN A 229 -10.29 14.35 19.13
C GLN A 229 -10.93 14.87 17.86
N ALA A 230 -10.55 16.06 17.41
CA ALA A 230 -10.97 16.61 16.11
C ALA A 230 -10.50 15.72 14.96
N ALA A 231 -9.23 15.28 14.95
CA ALA A 231 -8.69 14.39 13.93
C ALA A 231 -9.44 13.06 13.86
N ARG A 232 -9.76 12.44 15.01
CA ARG A 232 -10.58 11.24 15.08
C ARG A 232 -11.95 11.47 14.47
N SER A 233 -12.62 12.56 14.86
CA SER A 233 -13.97 12.88 14.40
C SER A 233 -14.01 13.17 12.90
N ALA A 234 -13.07 13.97 12.38
CA ALA A 234 -12.96 14.30 10.95
C ALA A 234 -12.75 13.04 10.11
N MET A 235 -11.84 12.13 10.52
CA MET A 235 -11.63 10.87 9.83
C MET A 235 -12.87 9.97 9.87
N SER A 236 -13.58 9.91 10.99
CA SER A 236 -14.82 9.13 11.08
C SER A 236 -15.87 9.67 10.10
N VAL A 237 -16.04 11.00 10.03
CA VAL A 237 -16.96 11.63 9.07
C VAL A 237 -16.59 11.32 7.63
N HIS A 238 -15.30 11.46 7.28
CA HIS A 238 -14.79 11.13 5.94
C HIS A 238 -15.16 9.69 5.52
N LEU A 239 -14.88 8.71 6.38
CA LEU A 239 -15.15 7.31 6.07
C LEU A 239 -16.64 6.94 6.10
N ASP A 240 -17.42 7.53 7.00
CA ASP A 240 -18.87 7.34 7.03
C ASP A 240 -19.54 7.86 5.75
N MET A 241 -19.08 9.00 5.21
CA MET A 241 -19.53 9.51 3.92
C MET A 241 -19.23 8.52 2.79
N ASN A 242 -18.01 7.99 2.73
CA ASN A 242 -17.64 6.97 1.77
C ASN A 242 -18.55 5.74 1.89
N ARG A 243 -18.84 5.29 3.11
CA ARG A 243 -19.72 4.15 3.39
C ARG A 243 -21.17 4.38 2.93
N ILE A 244 -21.72 5.56 3.20
CA ILE A 244 -23.07 5.93 2.78
C ILE A 244 -23.16 5.86 1.26
N PHE A 245 -22.18 6.39 0.55
CA PHE A 245 -22.15 6.41 -0.88
C PHE A 245 -22.06 5.00 -1.51
N ILE A 246 -21.19 4.14 -0.98
CA ILE A 246 -21.10 2.74 -1.42
C ILE A 246 -22.46 2.03 -1.24
N ARG A 247 -23.16 2.27 -0.13
CA ARG A 247 -24.50 1.72 0.12
C ARG A 247 -25.54 2.21 -0.90
N GLN A 248 -25.53 3.48 -1.24
CA GLN A 248 -26.43 4.05 -2.25
C GLN A 248 -26.20 3.40 -3.62
N THR A 249 -24.94 3.25 -4.01
CA THR A 249 -24.57 2.54 -5.26
C THR A 249 -25.08 1.09 -5.26
N LYS A 250 -25.00 0.39 -4.13
CA LYS A 250 -25.49 -0.99 -3.98
C LYS A 250 -27.02 -1.09 -4.10
N THR A 251 -27.74 -0.08 -3.65
CA THR A 251 -29.22 -0.07 -3.69
C THR A 251 -29.80 0.50 -4.99
N GLY A 252 -28.98 0.96 -5.92
CA GLY A 252 -29.41 1.54 -7.19
C GLY A 252 -30.13 2.90 -7.03
N ARG A 253 -29.82 3.63 -5.99
CA ARG A 253 -30.38 4.96 -5.69
C ARG A 253 -29.35 6.04 -5.88
#